data_0c058194a35ab5f6680c52a031a8e765
#
_entry.id   0c058194a35ab5f6680c52a031a8e765
#
_cell.length_a   1.000
_cell.length_b   1.000
_cell.length_c   1.000
_cell.angle_alpha   90.00
_cell.angle_beta   90.00
_cell.angle_gamma   90.00
#
_symmetry.space_group_name_H-M   'P 1'
#
loop_
_entity.id
_entity.type
_entity.pdbx_description
1 polymer ?
#
loop_
_entity_poly.entity_id
_entity_poly.type
_entity_poly.pdbx_seq_one_letter_code
_entity_poly.pdbx_strand_id
1 'polypeptide(L)'
;AVLPGLLGGPFNHAIAGVAVGLKEVNTPQFKEYAQQVVKNAQHLANELITKYQFNVVSGGTDKHLVLIDLTNKNVPGRFFSKALDHAGIVSNYNTIPGDLKPPLNPSGLRIGTPWITTRGMKEEQITQIASWMDQVLKICQEDRYQGIKFKDFKIEIKQNIEIQRIAKEVKQLCLQFPLDI
;
A
#
# COMPACT_ATOMS: atom_id res chain seq x y z
N ALA A 1 -13.62 34.13 10.84
CA ALA A 1 -14.94 33.63 11.22
C ALA A 1 -15.26 32.34 10.47
N VAL A 2 -15.46 31.23 11.19
CA VAL A 2 -15.74 29.92 10.61
C VAL A 2 -17.13 29.91 9.96
N LEU A 3 -18.11 30.53 10.62
CA LEU A 3 -19.47 30.71 10.10
C LEU A 3 -19.70 32.23 9.82
N PRO A 4 -20.15 32.63 8.63
CA PRO A 4 -20.53 31.84 7.46
C PRO A 4 -19.38 31.61 6.45
N GLY A 5 -18.15 31.97 6.78
CA GLY A 5 -17.04 31.95 5.82
C GLY A 5 -16.63 30.56 5.33
N LEU A 6 -16.64 29.57 6.19
CA LEU A 6 -16.24 28.15 5.88
C LEU A 6 -17.37 27.17 6.06
N LEU A 7 -18.34 27.46 6.94
CA LEU A 7 -19.45 26.58 7.25
C LEU A 7 -20.79 27.27 6.93
N GLY A 8 -21.76 26.45 6.51
CA GLY A 8 -23.17 26.83 6.35
C GLY A 8 -24.07 26.00 7.30
N GLY A 9 -25.27 25.67 6.84
CA GLY A 9 -26.19 24.81 7.57
C GLY A 9 -25.61 23.40 7.82
N PRO A 10 -26.01 22.71 8.89
CA PRO A 10 -25.50 21.39 9.21
C PRO A 10 -25.91 20.36 8.16
N PHE A 11 -24.98 19.48 7.77
CA PHE A 11 -25.22 18.35 6.91
C PHE A 11 -25.70 17.14 7.74
N ASN A 12 -27.00 17.08 8.04
CA ASN A 12 -27.57 16.09 8.93
C ASN A 12 -27.30 14.63 8.49
N HIS A 13 -27.26 14.36 7.18
CA HIS A 13 -26.91 13.06 6.65
C HIS A 13 -25.45 12.67 6.96
N ALA A 14 -24.52 13.62 6.89
CA ALA A 14 -23.12 13.36 7.29
C ALA A 14 -23.00 13.13 8.79
N ILE A 15 -23.72 13.92 9.62
CA ILE A 15 -23.76 13.74 11.07
C ILE A 15 -24.33 12.36 11.43
N ALA A 16 -25.41 11.94 10.78
CA ALA A 16 -25.98 10.61 10.95
C ALA A 16 -24.97 9.51 10.58
N GLY A 17 -24.24 9.67 9.46
CA GLY A 17 -23.18 8.75 9.08
C GLY A 17 -22.05 8.66 10.09
N VAL A 18 -21.64 9.79 10.68
CA VAL A 18 -20.65 9.82 11.77
C VAL A 18 -21.17 9.07 13.01
N ALA A 19 -22.44 9.27 13.38
CA ALA A 19 -23.04 8.60 14.53
C ALA A 19 -23.08 7.07 14.33
N VAL A 20 -23.42 6.59 13.12
CA VAL A 20 -23.38 5.16 12.78
C VAL A 20 -21.95 4.64 12.86
N GLY A 21 -20.99 5.30 12.23
CA GLY A 21 -19.58 4.90 12.26
C GLY A 21 -19.01 4.84 13.69
N LEU A 22 -19.33 5.81 14.55
CA LEU A 22 -18.91 5.80 15.96
C LEU A 22 -19.54 4.63 16.74
N LYS A 23 -20.78 4.26 16.43
CA LYS A 23 -21.43 3.09 17.03
C LYS A 23 -20.74 1.80 16.61
N GLU A 24 -20.37 1.66 15.34
CA GLU A 24 -19.63 0.49 14.82
C GLU A 24 -18.23 0.39 15.45
N VAL A 25 -17.50 1.49 15.54
CA VAL A 25 -16.16 1.54 16.17
C VAL A 25 -16.20 1.12 17.65
N ASN A 26 -17.30 1.37 18.35
CA ASN A 26 -17.47 1.01 19.75
C ASN A 26 -17.96 -0.42 19.95
N THR A 27 -17.50 -1.35 19.13
CA THR A 27 -17.85 -2.78 19.21
C THR A 27 -16.61 -3.66 19.43
N PRO A 28 -16.74 -4.84 20.07
CA PRO A 28 -15.66 -5.80 20.17
C PRO A 28 -15.10 -6.23 18.81
N GLN A 29 -15.96 -6.41 17.82
CA GLN A 29 -15.61 -6.81 16.47
C GLN A 29 -14.69 -5.79 15.80
N PHE A 30 -14.99 -4.49 15.93
CA PHE A 30 -14.11 -3.45 15.40
C PHE A 30 -12.75 -3.45 16.11
N LYS A 31 -12.71 -3.73 17.40
CA LYS A 31 -11.48 -3.83 18.19
C LYS A 31 -10.58 -4.97 17.67
N GLU A 32 -11.16 -6.14 17.41
CA GLU A 32 -10.47 -7.29 16.81
C GLU A 32 -9.96 -6.96 15.41
N TYR A 33 -10.79 -6.32 14.58
CA TYR A 33 -10.40 -5.84 13.26
C TYR A 33 -9.20 -4.88 13.33
N ALA A 34 -9.25 -3.88 14.20
CA ALA A 34 -8.17 -2.91 14.35
C ALA A 34 -6.85 -3.56 14.80
N GLN A 35 -6.93 -4.53 15.70
CA GLN A 35 -5.77 -5.33 16.12
C GLN A 35 -5.20 -6.14 14.96
N GLN A 36 -6.05 -6.77 14.15
CA GLN A 36 -5.60 -7.53 12.97
C GLN A 36 -4.98 -6.62 11.91
N VAL A 37 -5.49 -5.40 11.71
CA VAL A 37 -4.88 -4.40 10.81
C VAL A 37 -3.44 -4.12 11.22
N VAL A 38 -3.20 -3.85 12.49
CA VAL A 38 -1.84 -3.57 13.00
C VAL A 38 -0.95 -4.81 12.89
N LYS A 39 -1.47 -5.98 13.25
CA LYS A 39 -0.75 -7.25 13.16
C LYS A 39 -0.32 -7.57 11.72
N ASN A 40 -1.21 -7.37 10.77
CA ASN A 40 -0.91 -7.52 9.35
C ASN A 40 0.18 -6.53 8.88
N ALA A 41 0.12 -5.27 9.34
CA ALA A 41 1.12 -4.26 8.98
C ALA A 41 2.50 -4.59 9.57
N GLN A 42 2.54 -5.03 10.82
CA GLN A 42 3.78 -5.49 11.48
C GLN A 42 4.37 -6.71 10.78
N HIS A 43 3.52 -7.67 10.41
CA HIS A 43 3.97 -8.86 9.68
C HIS A 43 4.53 -8.50 8.30
N LEU A 44 3.85 -7.60 7.56
CA LEU A 44 4.34 -7.09 6.27
C LEU A 44 5.71 -6.42 6.43
N ALA A 45 5.87 -5.52 7.40
CA ALA A 45 7.12 -4.83 7.66
C ALA A 45 8.24 -5.83 7.98
N ASN A 46 7.97 -6.81 8.84
CA ASN A 46 8.94 -7.84 9.21
C ASN A 46 9.36 -8.71 8.02
N GLU A 47 8.41 -9.19 7.21
CA GLU A 47 8.69 -9.96 5.98
C GLU A 47 9.59 -9.16 5.02
N LEU A 48 9.24 -7.89 4.78
CA LEU A 48 9.99 -7.02 3.89
C LEU A 48 11.42 -6.76 4.39
N ILE A 49 11.62 -6.57 5.69
CA ILE A 49 12.94 -6.36 6.29
C ILE A 49 13.76 -7.66 6.25
N THR A 50 13.23 -8.73 6.83
CA THR A 50 14.02 -9.92 7.15
C THR A 50 14.29 -10.80 5.93
N LYS A 51 13.30 -10.97 5.04
CA LYS A 51 13.45 -11.84 3.86
C LYS A 51 13.92 -11.09 2.62
N TYR A 52 13.47 -9.85 2.43
CA TYR A 52 13.67 -9.13 1.18
C TYR A 52 14.57 -7.90 1.32
N GLN A 53 15.08 -7.64 2.53
CA GLN A 53 16.05 -6.56 2.81
C GLN A 53 15.57 -5.18 2.33
N PHE A 54 14.26 -4.92 2.45
CA PHE A 54 13.74 -3.57 2.29
C PHE A 54 14.09 -2.73 3.53
N ASN A 55 14.33 -1.46 3.29
CA ASN A 55 14.52 -0.50 4.36
C ASN A 55 13.17 0.08 4.76
N VAL A 56 12.65 -0.29 5.93
CA VAL A 56 11.38 0.24 6.47
C VAL A 56 11.71 1.38 7.42
N VAL A 57 11.12 2.55 7.16
CA VAL A 57 11.30 3.73 8.03
C VAL A 57 10.87 3.38 9.45
N SER A 58 11.66 3.82 10.43
CA SER A 58 11.50 3.48 11.86
C SER A 58 11.72 2.00 12.23
N GLY A 59 12.21 1.17 11.30
CA GLY A 59 12.46 -0.25 11.56
C GLY A 59 11.20 -1.10 11.71
N GLY A 60 10.01 -0.56 11.37
CA GLY A 60 8.74 -1.26 11.48
C GLY A 60 7.53 -0.32 11.55
N THR A 61 6.43 -0.81 12.12
CA THR A 61 5.22 0.00 12.32
C THR A 61 4.41 -0.46 13.53
N ASP A 62 3.76 0.46 14.19
CA ASP A 62 2.76 0.25 15.24
C ASP A 62 1.33 0.63 14.79
N LYS A 63 1.17 0.90 13.47
CA LYS A 63 -0.06 1.40 12.85
C LYS A 63 -0.51 0.53 11.69
N HIS A 64 -1.41 1.07 10.89
CA HIS A 64 -2.02 0.41 9.73
C HIS A 64 -1.19 0.50 8.45
N LEU A 65 -0.12 1.28 8.43
CA LEU A 65 0.67 1.55 7.23
C LEU A 65 2.17 1.27 7.46
N VAL A 66 2.85 0.96 6.37
CA VAL A 66 4.30 0.79 6.30
C VAL A 66 4.85 1.82 5.32
N LEU A 67 5.87 2.57 5.74
CA LEU A 67 6.63 3.47 4.90
C LEU A 67 7.97 2.82 4.57
N ILE A 68 8.23 2.60 3.31
CA ILE A 68 9.40 1.90 2.78
C ILE A 68 10.33 2.91 2.14
N ASP A 69 11.60 2.91 2.53
CA ASP A 69 12.67 3.63 1.87
C ASP A 69 13.30 2.73 0.78
N LEU A 70 13.28 3.20 -0.45
CA LEU A 70 13.78 2.48 -1.63
C LEU A 70 15.17 2.97 -2.07
N THR A 71 15.84 3.81 -1.28
CA THR A 71 17.17 4.35 -1.65
C THR A 71 18.21 3.24 -1.83
N ASN A 72 18.16 2.19 -0.99
CA ASN A 72 19.03 1.01 -1.09
C ASN A 72 18.67 0.06 -2.26
N LYS A 73 17.54 0.28 -2.92
CA LYS A 73 17.04 -0.55 -4.04
C LYS A 73 17.27 0.09 -5.42
N ASN A 74 17.68 1.35 -5.48
CA ASN A 74 17.87 2.12 -6.71
C ASN A 74 16.65 2.21 -7.63
N VAL A 75 15.43 2.06 -7.08
CA VAL A 75 14.18 2.20 -7.80
C VAL A 75 13.40 3.38 -7.23
N PRO A 76 13.03 4.40 -8.05
CA PRO A 76 12.22 5.49 -7.55
C PRO A 76 10.84 5.02 -7.09
N GLY A 77 10.34 5.56 -5.97
CA GLY A 77 9.03 5.19 -5.42
C GLY A 77 7.89 5.28 -6.43
N ARG A 78 7.94 6.29 -7.30
CA ARG A 78 6.95 6.49 -8.36
C ARG A 78 6.93 5.33 -9.39
N PHE A 79 8.08 4.78 -9.73
CA PHE A 79 8.20 3.66 -10.68
C PHE A 79 7.69 2.38 -10.03
N PHE A 80 8.14 2.11 -8.82
CA PHE A 80 7.73 0.91 -8.07
C PHE A 80 6.22 0.91 -7.78
N SER A 81 5.68 2.03 -7.29
CA SER A 81 4.23 2.17 -7.07
C SER A 81 3.42 1.91 -8.35
N LYS A 82 3.91 2.37 -9.51
CA LYS A 82 3.23 2.13 -10.79
C LYS A 82 3.31 0.68 -11.25
N ALA A 83 4.43 0.02 -11.03
CA ALA A 83 4.57 -1.41 -11.33
C ALA A 83 3.65 -2.27 -10.44
N LEU A 84 3.61 -1.97 -9.14
CA LEU A 84 2.69 -2.61 -8.19
C LEU A 84 1.22 -2.43 -8.58
N ASP A 85 0.83 -1.21 -9.01
CA ASP A 85 -0.52 -0.92 -9.50
C ASP A 85 -0.91 -1.82 -10.69
N HIS A 86 0.01 -2.04 -11.66
CA HIS A 86 -0.21 -2.97 -12.75
C HIS A 86 -0.23 -4.44 -12.31
N ALA A 87 0.44 -4.78 -11.23
CA ALA A 87 0.36 -6.09 -10.59
C ALA A 87 -0.90 -6.27 -9.70
N GLY A 88 -1.76 -5.24 -9.58
CA GLY A 88 -2.97 -5.30 -8.75
C GLY A 88 -2.74 -5.00 -7.26
N ILE A 89 -1.55 -4.53 -6.90
CA ILE A 89 -1.19 -4.17 -5.51
C ILE A 89 -1.19 -2.64 -5.38
N VAL A 90 -2.22 -2.10 -4.74
CA VAL A 90 -2.40 -0.65 -4.60
C VAL A 90 -1.47 -0.10 -3.53
N SER A 91 -0.67 0.87 -3.92
CA SER A 91 0.25 1.61 -3.05
C SER A 91 0.40 3.04 -3.55
N ASN A 92 1.09 3.89 -2.81
CA ASN A 92 1.46 5.21 -3.33
C ASN A 92 2.94 5.53 -3.06
N TYR A 93 3.56 6.21 -4.01
CA TYR A 93 4.88 6.81 -3.77
C TYR A 93 4.78 7.93 -2.73
N ASN A 94 5.80 8.07 -1.90
CA ASN A 94 5.80 8.98 -0.76
C ASN A 94 7.23 9.46 -0.48
N THR A 95 7.37 10.70 -0.03
CA THR A 95 8.65 11.16 0.51
C THR A 95 8.98 10.44 1.81
N ILE A 96 10.27 10.23 2.05
CA ILE A 96 10.80 9.70 3.31
C ILE A 96 11.44 10.82 4.13
N PRO A 97 11.66 10.65 5.43
CA PRO A 97 12.41 11.61 6.22
C PRO A 97 13.79 11.87 5.60
N GLY A 98 14.12 13.15 5.35
CA GLY A 98 15.37 13.53 4.70
C GLY A 98 15.50 13.20 3.22
N ASP A 99 14.38 12.96 2.52
CA ASP A 99 14.38 12.63 1.09
C ASP A 99 15.07 13.71 0.26
N LEU A 100 16.08 13.33 -0.50
CA LEU A 100 16.83 14.21 -1.40
C LEU A 100 16.15 14.39 -2.77
N LYS A 101 15.11 13.60 -3.05
CA LYS A 101 14.37 13.66 -4.31
C LYS A 101 13.11 14.53 -4.19
N PRO A 102 12.67 15.14 -5.31
CA PRO A 102 11.48 15.97 -5.30
C PRO A 102 10.20 15.14 -5.04
N PRO A 103 9.14 15.74 -4.45
CA PRO A 103 7.88 15.07 -4.12
C PRO A 103 7.19 14.37 -5.29
N LEU A 104 7.43 14.81 -6.53
CA LEU A 104 6.88 14.18 -7.74
C LEU A 104 7.62 12.89 -8.16
N ASN A 105 8.81 12.64 -7.61
CA ASN A 105 9.60 11.43 -7.85
C ASN A 105 10.36 11.02 -6.58
N PRO A 106 9.67 10.77 -5.46
CA PRO A 106 10.27 10.52 -4.17
C PRO A 106 10.95 9.15 -4.08
N SER A 107 11.73 8.97 -3.01
CA SER A 107 12.46 7.73 -2.75
C SER A 107 11.65 6.66 -2.03
N GLY A 108 10.45 6.98 -1.54
CA GLY A 108 9.68 6.06 -0.70
C GLY A 108 8.41 5.52 -1.34
N LEU A 109 7.90 4.46 -0.73
CA LEU A 109 6.61 3.84 -1.00
C LEU A 109 5.83 3.71 0.30
N ARG A 110 4.54 4.03 0.27
CA ARG A 110 3.61 3.82 1.38
C ARG A 110 2.57 2.77 1.00
N ILE A 111 2.34 1.82 1.88
CA ILE A 111 1.34 0.76 1.72
C ILE A 111 0.62 0.54 3.06
N GLY A 112 -0.64 0.14 3.03
CA GLY A 112 -1.45 -0.08 4.23
C GLY A 112 -2.26 -1.36 4.17
N THR A 113 -2.69 -1.84 5.31
CA THR A 113 -3.34 -3.15 5.48
C THR A 113 -4.85 -3.13 5.76
N PRO A 114 -5.55 -1.98 5.95
CA PRO A 114 -6.98 -2.01 6.25
C PRO A 114 -7.83 -2.77 5.23
N TRP A 115 -7.66 -2.48 3.92
CA TRP A 115 -8.46 -3.10 2.86
C TRP A 115 -8.33 -4.62 2.78
N ILE A 116 -7.12 -5.13 2.91
CA ILE A 116 -6.87 -6.57 2.88
C ILE A 116 -7.38 -7.24 4.15
N THR A 117 -7.31 -6.54 5.30
CA THR A 117 -7.89 -7.01 6.57
C THR A 117 -9.42 -7.02 6.51
N THR A 118 -10.05 -6.02 5.89
CA THR A 118 -11.50 -5.99 5.65
C THR A 118 -11.97 -7.20 4.80
N ARG A 119 -11.12 -7.67 3.89
CA ARG A 119 -11.36 -8.91 3.12
C ARG A 119 -11.18 -10.19 3.94
N GLY A 120 -10.73 -10.11 5.18
CA GLY A 120 -10.44 -11.27 6.02
C GLY A 120 -9.05 -11.87 5.83
N MET A 121 -8.16 -11.22 5.08
CA MET A 121 -6.78 -11.66 4.90
C MET A 121 -5.98 -11.48 6.19
N LYS A 122 -5.12 -12.46 6.47
CA LYS A 122 -4.25 -12.51 7.65
C LYS A 122 -2.79 -12.70 7.21
N GLU A 123 -1.93 -13.04 8.16
CA GLU A 123 -0.46 -13.07 8.00
C GLU A 123 0.01 -13.97 6.84
N GLU A 124 -0.67 -15.07 6.57
CA GLU A 124 -0.31 -15.97 5.46
C GLU A 124 -0.40 -15.25 4.11
N GLN A 125 -1.52 -14.54 3.87
CA GLN A 125 -1.72 -13.76 2.65
C GLN A 125 -0.75 -12.57 2.59
N ILE A 126 -0.40 -11.97 3.74
CA ILE A 126 0.61 -10.91 3.82
C ILE A 126 1.99 -11.40 3.38
N THR A 127 2.39 -12.60 3.79
CA THR A 127 3.64 -13.22 3.34
C THR A 127 3.67 -13.37 1.81
N GLN A 128 2.55 -13.78 1.20
CA GLN A 128 2.43 -13.87 -0.25
C GLN A 128 2.52 -12.50 -0.94
N ILE A 129 1.85 -11.47 -0.37
CA ILE A 129 1.91 -10.09 -0.89
C ILE A 129 3.35 -9.56 -0.81
N ALA A 130 4.06 -9.78 0.29
CA ALA A 130 5.47 -9.37 0.43
C ALA A 130 6.36 -10.03 -0.64
N SER A 131 6.13 -11.31 -0.94
CA SER A 131 6.82 -12.03 -2.02
C SER A 131 6.57 -11.41 -3.39
N TRP A 132 5.33 -11.07 -3.72
CA TRP A 132 5.01 -10.39 -4.97
C TRP A 132 5.61 -8.99 -5.06
N MET A 133 5.65 -8.26 -3.95
CA MET A 133 6.32 -6.94 -3.92
C MET A 133 7.80 -7.06 -4.26
N ASP A 134 8.50 -8.05 -3.74
CA ASP A 134 9.92 -8.29 -4.07
C ASP A 134 10.10 -8.69 -5.55
N GLN A 135 9.24 -9.57 -6.08
CA GLN A 135 9.26 -9.94 -7.49
C GLN A 135 9.07 -8.72 -8.41
N VAL A 136 8.08 -7.87 -8.09
CA VAL A 136 7.84 -6.63 -8.84
C VAL A 136 9.03 -5.67 -8.74
N LEU A 137 9.68 -5.58 -7.57
CA LEU A 137 10.88 -4.76 -7.40
C LEU A 137 12.02 -5.25 -8.31
N LYS A 138 12.29 -6.56 -8.33
CA LYS A 138 13.32 -7.16 -9.18
C LYS A 138 13.09 -6.88 -10.66
N ILE A 139 11.83 -6.91 -11.10
CA ILE A 139 11.48 -6.51 -12.48
C ILE A 139 11.82 -5.04 -12.71
N CYS A 140 11.51 -4.13 -11.78
CA CYS A 140 11.85 -2.71 -11.91
C CYS A 140 13.38 -2.45 -11.94
N GLN A 141 14.18 -3.38 -11.44
CA GLN A 141 15.64 -3.29 -11.40
C GLN A 141 16.32 -3.81 -12.68
N GLU A 142 15.58 -4.41 -13.62
CA GLU A 142 16.14 -4.89 -14.88
C GLU A 142 16.78 -3.74 -15.69
N ASP A 143 17.87 -4.02 -16.39
CA ASP A 143 18.66 -3.02 -17.13
C ASP A 143 17.84 -2.19 -18.11
N ARG A 144 16.85 -2.80 -18.76
CA ARG A 144 15.94 -2.13 -19.70
C ARG A 144 15.14 -0.98 -19.07
N TYR A 145 14.98 -0.97 -17.74
CA TYR A 145 14.26 0.08 -17.03
C TYR A 145 15.19 1.12 -16.40
N GLN A 146 16.51 0.94 -16.49
CA GLN A 146 17.46 1.91 -15.95
C GLN A 146 17.54 3.15 -16.84
N GLY A 147 17.34 4.33 -16.23
CA GLY A 147 17.35 5.60 -16.96
C GLY A 147 16.15 5.87 -17.88
N ILE A 148 15.19 4.95 -17.96
CA ILE A 148 13.98 5.12 -18.78
C ILE A 148 13.13 6.29 -18.29
N LYS A 149 12.50 7.03 -19.21
CA LYS A 149 11.52 8.06 -18.85
C LYS A 149 10.26 7.42 -18.27
N PHE A 150 9.67 8.02 -17.25
CA PHE A 150 8.48 7.48 -16.60
C PHE A 150 7.28 7.23 -17.53
N LYS A 151 7.14 8.06 -18.59
CA LYS A 151 6.09 7.87 -19.62
C LYS A 151 6.25 6.53 -20.34
N ASP A 152 7.48 6.22 -20.74
CA ASP A 152 7.79 5.02 -21.50
C ASP A 152 7.76 3.78 -20.58
N PHE A 153 8.31 3.91 -19.37
CA PHE A 153 8.21 2.88 -18.34
C PHE A 153 6.77 2.42 -18.11
N LYS A 154 5.80 3.35 -18.01
CA LYS A 154 4.39 2.98 -17.80
C LYS A 154 3.81 2.09 -18.91
N ILE A 155 4.28 2.29 -20.14
CA ILE A 155 3.82 1.51 -21.30
C ILE A 155 4.45 0.12 -21.25
N GLU A 156 5.76 0.06 -21.07
CA GLU A 156 6.52 -1.19 -21.07
C GLU A 156 6.17 -2.09 -19.88
N ILE A 157 6.09 -1.54 -18.67
CA ILE A 157 5.79 -2.33 -17.46
C ILE A 157 4.40 -2.96 -17.53
N LYS A 158 3.43 -2.29 -18.14
CA LYS A 158 2.08 -2.83 -18.35
C LYS A 158 2.09 -4.07 -19.26
N GLN A 159 3.04 -4.15 -20.20
CA GLN A 159 3.16 -5.26 -21.15
C GLN A 159 4.08 -6.38 -20.64
N ASN A 160 4.73 -6.19 -19.50
CA ASN A 160 5.62 -7.17 -18.91
C ASN A 160 4.84 -8.43 -18.50
N ILE A 161 5.26 -9.59 -19.00
CA ILE A 161 4.58 -10.88 -18.83
C ILE A 161 4.55 -11.27 -17.35
N GLU A 162 5.62 -11.05 -16.60
CA GLU A 162 5.71 -11.40 -15.18
C GLU A 162 4.79 -10.48 -14.33
N ILE A 163 4.69 -9.19 -14.65
CA ILE A 163 3.72 -8.30 -14.01
C ILE A 163 2.29 -8.78 -14.26
N GLN A 164 1.98 -9.20 -15.49
CA GLN A 164 0.65 -9.74 -15.82
C GLN A 164 0.37 -11.07 -15.13
N ARG A 165 1.39 -11.93 -14.96
CA ARG A 165 1.28 -13.17 -14.18
C ARG A 165 0.93 -12.86 -12.72
N ILE A 166 1.71 -11.98 -12.08
CA ILE A 166 1.45 -11.56 -10.69
C ILE A 166 0.05 -10.95 -10.57
N ALA A 167 -0.38 -10.12 -11.51
CA ALA A 167 -1.72 -9.54 -11.50
C ALA A 167 -2.83 -10.60 -11.52
N LYS A 168 -2.65 -11.69 -12.27
CA LYS A 168 -3.58 -12.82 -12.27
C LYS A 168 -3.60 -13.53 -10.91
N GLU A 169 -2.44 -13.76 -10.31
CA GLU A 169 -2.33 -14.40 -9.00
C GLU A 169 -2.96 -13.54 -7.90
N VAL A 170 -2.70 -12.23 -7.89
CA VAL A 170 -3.32 -11.28 -6.97
C VAL A 170 -4.84 -11.28 -7.13
N LYS A 171 -5.33 -11.30 -8.38
CA LYS A 171 -6.77 -11.39 -8.65
C LYS A 171 -7.36 -12.70 -8.11
N GLN A 172 -6.69 -13.84 -8.30
CA GLN A 172 -7.14 -15.13 -7.78
C GLN A 172 -7.20 -15.14 -6.25
N LEU A 173 -6.19 -14.58 -5.59
CA LEU A 173 -6.21 -14.41 -4.14
C LEU A 173 -7.40 -13.55 -3.69
N CYS A 174 -7.64 -12.40 -4.34
CA CYS A 174 -8.76 -11.52 -4.00
C CYS A 174 -10.13 -12.20 -4.19
N LEU A 175 -10.28 -13.13 -5.13
CA LEU A 175 -11.52 -13.89 -5.34
C LEU A 175 -11.80 -14.89 -4.21
N GLN A 176 -10.77 -15.35 -3.51
CA GLN A 176 -10.94 -16.21 -2.33
C GLN A 176 -11.39 -15.43 -1.08
N PHE A 177 -11.21 -14.11 -1.11
CA PHE A 177 -11.55 -13.19 -0.03
C PHE A 177 -12.48 -12.08 -0.58
N PRO A 178 -13.72 -12.40 -0.96
CA PRO A 178 -14.66 -11.41 -1.49
C PRO A 178 -15.00 -10.37 -0.41
N LEU A 179 -15.40 -9.17 -0.86
CA LEU A 179 -16.01 -8.19 0.03
C LEU A 179 -17.51 -8.49 0.09
N ASP A 180 -18.02 -8.73 1.27
CA ASP A 180 -19.46 -8.75 1.54
C ASP A 180 -19.91 -7.28 1.68
N ILE A 181 -20.35 -6.68 0.57
CA ILE A 181 -20.86 -5.31 0.50
C ILE A 181 -22.36 -5.35 0.25
#